data_5a1d51a7a562097ecd2d22fc3013cec9
#
_entry.id   5a1d51a7a562097ecd2d22fc3013cec9
#
_cell.length_a   1.000
_cell.length_b   1.000
_cell.length_c   1.000
_cell.angle_alpha   90.00
_cell.angle_beta   90.00
_cell.angle_gamma   90.00
#
_symmetry.space_group_name_H-M   'P 1'
#
loop_
_entity.id
_entity.type
_entity.pdbx_description
1 polymer ?
#
loop_
_entity_poly.entity_id
_entity_poly.type
_entity_poly.pdbx_seq_one_letter_code
_entity_poly.pdbx_strand_id
1 'polypeptide(L)'
;MTESAPLIGIIMGSRSDWETMREASATLAALQIPHECKVVSAHRTPERLYDYAKGAVDRGLKCIIAGAGGAAHLPGMAASMTRLPVLGVPVQSKALDGMDSLLSIVQMPAGIPVGTLAIGKAGATNAALLAAAMLANEDAALAERLDAWRASQTASVAETPE
;
A
#
# COMPACT_ATOMS: atom_id res chain seq x y z
N MET A 1 -14.34 0.61 23.63
CA MET A 1 -14.31 -0.17 22.38
C MET A 1 -12.84 -0.47 22.09
N THR A 2 -12.44 -1.71 22.11
CA THR A 2 -11.08 -2.09 21.72
C THR A 2 -10.96 -1.87 20.22
N GLU A 3 -10.13 -0.90 19.79
CA GLU A 3 -9.75 -0.80 18.38
C GLU A 3 -9.21 -2.16 17.94
N SER A 4 -9.76 -2.70 16.86
CA SER A 4 -9.26 -3.94 16.30
C SER A 4 -7.81 -3.76 15.84
N ALA A 5 -6.96 -4.74 16.13
CA ALA A 5 -5.56 -4.69 15.72
C ALA A 5 -5.46 -4.48 14.19
N PRO A 6 -4.53 -3.66 13.70
CA PRO A 6 -4.40 -3.39 12.27
C PRO A 6 -3.99 -4.66 11.51
N LEU A 7 -4.63 -4.90 10.37
CA LEU A 7 -4.30 -5.98 9.45
C LEU A 7 -3.36 -5.50 8.32
N ILE A 8 -3.45 -4.23 7.95
CA ILE A 8 -2.64 -3.62 6.91
C ILE A 8 -1.82 -2.48 7.50
N GLY A 9 -0.53 -2.46 7.20
CA GLY A 9 0.33 -1.33 7.48
C GLY A 9 0.55 -0.47 6.24
N ILE A 10 0.21 0.81 6.31
CA ILE A 10 0.55 1.80 5.29
C ILE A 10 1.76 2.57 5.80
N ILE A 11 2.87 2.47 5.09
CA ILE A 11 4.09 3.21 5.41
C ILE A 11 4.50 4.11 4.24
N MET A 12 5.14 5.22 4.56
CA MET A 12 5.59 6.20 3.57
C MET A 12 6.88 6.89 4.03
N GLY A 13 7.69 7.33 3.08
CA GLY A 13 9.01 7.90 3.36
C GLY A 13 8.97 9.31 3.95
N SER A 14 7.87 10.04 3.78
CA SER A 14 7.72 11.44 4.19
C SER A 14 6.25 11.79 4.41
N ARG A 15 6.00 12.86 5.20
CA ARG A 15 4.66 13.45 5.30
C ARG A 15 4.11 13.94 3.97
N SER A 16 4.97 14.37 3.06
CA SER A 16 4.55 14.82 1.73
C SER A 16 3.93 13.70 0.90
N ASP A 17 4.24 12.44 1.17
CA ASP A 17 3.66 11.30 0.48
C ASP A 17 2.21 11.03 0.92
N TRP A 18 1.79 11.63 2.03
CA TRP A 18 0.43 11.43 2.56
C TRP A 18 -0.66 11.87 1.58
N GLU A 19 -0.43 12.90 0.79
CA GLU A 19 -1.39 13.32 -0.23
C GLU A 19 -1.75 12.18 -1.20
N THR A 20 -0.78 11.32 -1.52
CA THR A 20 -0.98 10.12 -2.33
C THR A 20 -1.50 8.95 -1.48
N MET A 21 -0.83 8.67 -0.36
CA MET A 21 -1.07 7.46 0.43
C MET A 21 -2.38 7.46 1.20
N ARG A 22 -2.97 8.63 1.47
CA ARG A 22 -4.30 8.72 2.08
C ARG A 22 -5.40 8.05 1.24
N GLU A 23 -5.20 7.91 -0.08
CA GLU A 23 -6.15 7.20 -0.95
C GLU A 23 -6.20 5.70 -0.61
N ALA A 24 -5.05 5.11 -0.25
CA ALA A 24 -5.04 3.74 0.26
C ALA A 24 -5.79 3.63 1.59
N SER A 25 -5.54 4.56 2.53
CA SER A 25 -6.23 4.58 3.81
C SER A 25 -7.75 4.76 3.66
N ALA A 26 -8.18 5.68 2.80
CA ALA A 26 -9.61 5.91 2.53
C ALA A 26 -10.27 4.67 1.92
N THR A 27 -9.59 3.97 1.01
CA THR A 27 -10.10 2.74 0.38
C THR A 27 -10.22 1.61 1.41
N LEU A 28 -9.21 1.40 2.26
CA LEU A 28 -9.27 0.40 3.32
C LEU A 28 -10.38 0.71 4.34
N ALA A 29 -10.55 1.99 4.69
CA ALA A 29 -11.62 2.43 5.58
C ALA A 29 -13.01 2.17 4.99
N ALA A 30 -13.21 2.45 3.70
CA ALA A 30 -14.46 2.17 2.99
C ALA A 30 -14.78 0.66 2.97
N LEU A 31 -13.77 -0.19 2.90
CA LEU A 31 -13.89 -1.65 2.99
C LEU A 31 -13.88 -2.17 4.42
N GLN A 32 -13.85 -1.29 5.43
CA GLN A 32 -13.85 -1.63 6.86
C GLN A 32 -12.67 -2.54 7.24
N ILE A 33 -11.51 -2.33 6.63
CA ILE A 33 -10.28 -3.07 6.95
C ILE A 33 -9.45 -2.29 7.98
N PRO A 34 -9.19 -2.86 9.17
CA PRO A 34 -8.32 -2.24 10.16
C PRO A 34 -6.92 -2.02 9.62
N HIS A 35 -6.41 -0.81 9.72
CA HIS A 35 -5.09 -0.46 9.21
C HIS A 35 -4.44 0.65 10.03
N GLU A 36 -3.14 0.78 9.91
CA GLU A 36 -2.37 1.86 10.49
C GLU A 36 -1.59 2.63 9.41
N CYS A 37 -1.29 3.89 9.68
CA CYS A 37 -0.48 4.73 8.79
C CYS A 37 0.73 5.27 9.56
N LYS A 38 1.93 5.06 9.03
CA LYS A 38 3.19 5.49 9.66
C LYS A 38 4.13 6.16 8.66
N VAL A 39 4.83 7.18 9.10
CA VAL A 39 5.98 7.71 8.37
C VAL A 39 7.21 6.93 8.78
N VAL A 40 7.80 6.24 7.80
CA VAL A 40 8.98 5.38 7.97
C VAL A 40 9.94 5.68 6.81
N SER A 41 10.94 6.49 7.06
CA SER A 41 11.91 6.86 6.03
C SER A 41 13.05 5.84 5.98
N ALA A 42 13.22 5.19 4.85
CA ALA A 42 14.31 4.23 4.65
C ALA A 42 15.69 4.85 4.88
N HIS A 43 15.87 6.09 4.43
CA HIS A 43 17.19 6.77 4.48
C HIS A 43 17.40 7.59 5.76
N ARG A 44 16.32 8.15 6.34
CA ARG A 44 16.42 9.08 7.48
C ARG A 44 16.05 8.44 8.81
N THR A 45 15.30 7.34 8.79
CA THR A 45 14.92 6.57 9.99
C THR A 45 15.13 5.07 9.76
N PRO A 46 16.34 4.60 9.45
CA PRO A 46 16.60 3.20 9.11
C PRO A 46 16.22 2.24 10.24
N GLU A 47 16.53 2.57 11.48
CA GLU A 47 16.16 1.74 12.65
C GLU A 47 14.64 1.58 12.77
N ARG A 48 13.88 2.66 12.54
CA ARG A 48 12.42 2.60 12.53
C ARG A 48 11.89 1.64 11.45
N LEU A 49 12.54 1.63 10.28
CA LEU A 49 12.19 0.70 9.21
C LEU A 49 12.47 -0.75 9.62
N TYR A 50 13.63 -1.04 10.22
CA TYR A 50 13.97 -2.36 10.69
C TYR A 50 12.98 -2.86 11.74
N ASP A 51 12.68 -2.05 12.74
CA ASP A 51 11.73 -2.40 13.79
C ASP A 51 10.33 -2.63 13.22
N TYR A 52 9.90 -1.76 12.30
CA TYR A 52 8.59 -1.86 11.66
C TYR A 52 8.45 -3.16 10.87
N ALA A 53 9.37 -3.42 9.94
CA ALA A 53 9.26 -4.55 9.01
C ALA A 53 9.47 -5.89 9.72
N LYS A 54 10.46 -5.98 10.62
CA LYS A 54 10.73 -7.21 11.38
C LYS A 54 9.62 -7.54 12.37
N GLY A 55 9.05 -6.53 13.03
CA GLY A 55 7.95 -6.71 13.98
C GLY A 55 6.56 -6.84 13.36
N ALA A 56 6.41 -6.65 12.05
CA ALA A 56 5.12 -6.59 11.39
C ALA A 56 4.28 -7.88 11.55
N VAL A 57 4.93 -9.04 11.39
CA VAL A 57 4.27 -10.35 11.54
C VAL A 57 3.77 -10.55 12.95
N ASP A 58 4.60 -10.28 13.96
CA ASP A 58 4.26 -10.49 15.37
C ASP A 58 3.14 -9.56 15.85
N ARG A 59 3.01 -8.38 15.22
CA ARG A 59 1.90 -7.45 15.45
C ARG A 59 0.60 -7.85 14.74
N GLY A 60 0.60 -8.91 13.95
CA GLY A 60 -0.58 -9.45 13.28
C GLY A 60 -0.87 -8.83 11.91
N LEU A 61 0.02 -7.99 11.37
CA LEU A 61 -0.13 -7.46 10.01
C LEU A 61 -0.13 -8.60 8.98
N LYS A 62 -0.91 -8.43 7.93
CA LYS A 62 -1.05 -9.39 6.83
C LYS A 62 -0.41 -8.88 5.53
N CYS A 63 -0.28 -7.57 5.38
CA CYS A 63 0.29 -6.93 4.21
C CYS A 63 0.83 -5.54 4.59
N ILE A 64 1.86 -5.08 3.88
CA ILE A 64 2.40 -3.74 3.98
C ILE A 64 2.21 -3.04 2.64
N ILE A 65 1.61 -1.84 2.66
CA ILE A 65 1.56 -0.93 1.53
C ILE A 65 2.60 0.16 1.78
N ALA A 66 3.58 0.27 0.90
CA ALA A 66 4.71 1.18 1.07
C ALA A 66 4.78 2.19 -0.09
N GLY A 67 4.62 3.47 0.22
CA GLY A 67 4.74 4.56 -0.74
C GLY A 67 6.06 5.30 -0.60
N ALA A 68 6.71 5.58 -1.72
CA ALA A 68 7.96 6.34 -1.74
C ALA A 68 8.15 7.04 -3.08
N GLY A 69 8.87 8.16 -3.06
CA GLY A 69 9.19 8.97 -4.24
C GLY A 69 10.69 9.16 -4.45
N GLY A 70 11.07 9.45 -5.68
CA GLY A 70 12.46 9.63 -6.08
C GLY A 70 13.25 8.31 -6.01
N ALA A 71 14.32 8.26 -5.24
CA ALA A 71 15.03 7.03 -4.87
C ALA A 71 14.16 6.22 -3.90
N ALA A 72 13.11 5.60 -4.42
CA ALA A 72 12.02 4.99 -3.67
C ALA A 72 12.40 3.60 -3.13
N HIS A 73 13.37 3.54 -2.22
CA HIS A 73 13.92 2.29 -1.71
C HIS A 73 13.06 1.62 -0.62
N LEU A 74 12.12 2.36 -0.01
CA LEU A 74 11.35 1.89 1.13
C LEU A 74 10.62 0.55 0.88
N PRO A 75 9.88 0.37 -0.21
CA PRO A 75 9.17 -0.89 -0.44
C PRO A 75 10.10 -2.10 -0.54
N GLY A 76 11.17 -2.00 -1.31
CA GLY A 76 12.15 -3.08 -1.48
C GLY A 76 12.90 -3.40 -0.19
N MET A 77 13.27 -2.39 0.58
CA MET A 77 13.92 -2.59 1.87
C MET A 77 12.98 -3.25 2.89
N ALA A 78 11.72 -2.82 2.96
CA ALA A 78 10.71 -3.48 3.79
C ALA A 78 10.53 -4.95 3.39
N ALA A 79 10.39 -5.22 2.10
CA ALA A 79 10.22 -6.58 1.58
C ALA A 79 11.40 -7.51 1.91
N SER A 80 12.62 -6.97 2.02
CA SER A 80 13.79 -7.76 2.40
C SER A 80 13.81 -8.22 3.86
N MET A 81 12.96 -7.66 4.70
CA MET A 81 12.97 -7.86 6.16
C MET A 81 11.70 -8.55 6.71
N THR A 82 10.76 -8.87 5.84
CA THR A 82 9.51 -9.54 6.24
C THR A 82 9.06 -10.53 5.17
N ARG A 83 8.37 -11.58 5.57
CA ARG A 83 7.70 -12.50 4.63
C ARG A 83 6.31 -12.02 4.19
N LEU A 84 5.82 -10.94 4.78
CA LEU A 84 4.52 -10.38 4.40
C LEU A 84 4.58 -9.85 2.96
N PRO A 85 3.46 -9.93 2.22
CA PRO A 85 3.34 -9.21 0.96
C PRO A 85 3.61 -7.72 1.15
N VAL A 86 4.47 -7.15 0.30
CA VAL A 86 4.74 -5.71 0.24
C VAL A 86 4.25 -5.19 -1.10
N LEU A 87 3.36 -4.22 -1.06
CA LEU A 87 2.81 -3.54 -2.23
C LEU A 87 3.43 -2.15 -2.30
N GLY A 88 4.15 -1.89 -3.40
CA GLY A 88 4.85 -0.63 -3.62
C GLY A 88 4.00 0.36 -4.41
N VAL A 89 3.92 1.58 -3.91
CA VAL A 89 3.26 2.69 -4.58
C VAL A 89 4.29 3.74 -4.96
N PRO A 90 4.60 3.91 -6.26
CA PRO A 90 5.47 4.98 -6.71
C PRO A 90 4.75 6.33 -6.51
N VAL A 91 5.33 7.19 -5.67
CA VAL A 91 4.81 8.54 -5.48
C VAL A 91 5.37 9.44 -6.58
N GLN A 92 4.50 10.25 -7.18
CA GLN A 92 4.90 11.17 -8.22
C GLN A 92 5.96 12.15 -7.70
N SER A 93 7.06 12.27 -8.44
CA SER A 93 8.16 13.18 -8.14
C SER A 93 8.12 14.41 -9.05
N LYS A 94 8.77 15.51 -8.61
CA LYS A 94 8.87 16.73 -9.45
C LYS A 94 9.87 16.58 -10.58
N ALA A 95 10.93 15.79 -10.38
CA ALA A 95 12.02 15.69 -11.33
C ALA A 95 11.66 14.85 -12.57
N LEU A 96 11.06 13.67 -12.37
CA LEU A 96 10.77 12.69 -13.43
C LEU A 96 9.32 12.18 -13.40
N ASP A 97 8.41 12.95 -12.83
CA ASP A 97 6.95 12.65 -12.78
C ASP A 97 6.60 11.28 -12.20
N GLY A 98 7.47 10.71 -11.38
CA GLY A 98 7.30 9.41 -10.75
C GLY A 98 7.95 8.24 -11.49
N MET A 99 8.56 8.45 -12.66
CA MET A 99 9.30 7.41 -13.37
C MET A 99 10.50 6.92 -12.54
N ASP A 100 11.21 7.82 -11.89
CA ASP A 100 12.27 7.52 -10.94
C ASP A 100 11.77 6.69 -9.76
N SER A 101 10.61 7.03 -9.21
CA SER A 101 9.97 6.26 -8.15
C SER A 101 9.61 4.85 -8.62
N LEU A 102 8.97 4.74 -9.78
CA LEU A 102 8.55 3.46 -10.38
C LEU A 102 9.77 2.55 -10.62
N LEU A 103 10.79 3.05 -11.29
CA LEU A 103 11.99 2.26 -11.62
C LEU A 103 12.77 1.87 -10.36
N SER A 104 12.75 2.67 -9.31
CA SER A 104 13.37 2.33 -8.02
C SER A 104 12.66 1.19 -7.28
N ILE A 105 11.37 0.97 -7.56
CA ILE A 105 10.55 -0.03 -6.85
C ILE A 105 10.41 -1.32 -7.66
N VAL A 106 10.18 -1.21 -8.99
CA VAL A 106 9.69 -2.34 -9.80
C VAL A 106 10.77 -3.38 -10.11
N GLN A 107 12.02 -3.00 -10.27
CA GLN A 107 13.11 -3.88 -10.71
C GLN A 107 13.77 -4.63 -9.55
N MET A 108 12.98 -5.32 -8.75
CA MET A 108 13.48 -6.11 -7.63
C MET A 108 14.24 -7.35 -8.10
N PRO A 109 15.32 -7.75 -7.39
CA PRO A 109 16.04 -8.98 -7.70
C PRO A 109 15.18 -10.22 -7.42
N ALA A 110 15.49 -11.30 -8.13
CA ALA A 110 14.85 -12.58 -7.88
C ALA A 110 15.00 -13.00 -6.40
N GLY A 111 13.90 -13.38 -5.76
CA GLY A 111 13.86 -13.81 -4.37
C GLY A 111 13.26 -12.79 -3.41
N ILE A 112 13.26 -11.50 -3.73
CA ILE A 112 12.65 -10.44 -2.90
C ILE A 112 11.61 -9.68 -3.74
N PRO A 113 10.37 -10.14 -3.80
CA PRO A 113 9.34 -9.50 -4.61
C PRO A 113 8.71 -8.29 -3.93
N VAL A 114 8.34 -7.29 -4.74
CA VAL A 114 7.44 -6.19 -4.39
C VAL A 114 6.34 -6.13 -5.45
N GLY A 115 5.09 -6.19 -5.04
CA GLY A 115 3.94 -5.97 -5.93
C GLY A 115 3.79 -4.47 -6.24
N THR A 116 4.32 -4.02 -7.36
CA THR A 116 4.36 -2.60 -7.72
C THR A 116 3.08 -2.17 -8.43
N LEU A 117 2.44 -1.13 -7.92
CA LEU A 117 1.21 -0.56 -8.47
C LEU A 117 1.51 0.68 -9.32
N ALA A 118 0.46 1.31 -9.81
CA ALA A 118 0.56 2.53 -10.64
C ALA A 118 1.17 3.73 -9.88
N ILE A 119 1.71 4.66 -10.61
CA ILE A 119 2.23 5.93 -10.06
C ILE A 119 1.07 6.77 -9.48
N GLY A 120 1.27 7.28 -8.28
CA GLY A 120 0.37 8.26 -7.67
C GLY A 120 -0.89 7.66 -7.03
N LYS A 121 -1.95 8.45 -6.99
CA LYS A 121 -3.20 8.14 -6.27
C LYS A 121 -3.87 6.86 -6.73
N ALA A 122 -3.89 6.61 -8.04
CA ALA A 122 -4.42 5.36 -8.60
C ALA A 122 -3.67 4.14 -8.06
N GLY A 123 -2.35 4.21 -7.94
CA GLY A 123 -1.52 3.16 -7.36
C GLY A 123 -1.84 2.93 -5.88
N ALA A 124 -2.05 3.99 -5.11
CA ALA A 124 -2.41 3.88 -3.69
C ALA A 124 -3.78 3.20 -3.51
N THR A 125 -4.79 3.61 -4.28
CA THR A 125 -6.11 2.97 -4.28
C THR A 125 -6.01 1.49 -4.67
N ASN A 126 -5.30 1.18 -5.75
CA ASN A 126 -5.15 -0.19 -6.23
C ASN A 126 -4.34 -1.08 -5.28
N ALA A 127 -3.36 -0.52 -4.56
CA ALA A 127 -2.66 -1.25 -3.51
C ALA A 127 -3.61 -1.69 -2.38
N ALA A 128 -4.49 -0.80 -1.95
CA ALA A 128 -5.50 -1.12 -0.96
C ALA A 128 -6.49 -2.19 -1.45
N LEU A 129 -6.94 -2.08 -2.70
CA LEU A 129 -7.85 -3.07 -3.31
C LEU A 129 -7.16 -4.44 -3.48
N LEU A 130 -5.89 -4.47 -3.86
CA LEU A 130 -5.13 -5.71 -3.98
C LEU A 130 -4.90 -6.35 -2.60
N ALA A 131 -4.57 -5.56 -1.58
CA ALA A 131 -4.48 -6.03 -0.21
C ALA A 131 -5.82 -6.60 0.29
N ALA A 132 -6.92 -5.89 0.01
CA ALA A 132 -8.28 -6.37 0.31
C ALA A 132 -8.59 -7.69 -0.39
N ALA A 133 -8.24 -7.83 -1.67
CA ALA A 133 -8.45 -9.06 -2.43
C ALA A 133 -7.67 -10.25 -1.85
N MET A 134 -6.45 -10.02 -1.38
CA MET A 134 -5.67 -11.07 -0.69
C MET A 134 -6.33 -11.52 0.60
N LEU A 135 -6.81 -10.59 1.42
CA LEU A 135 -7.52 -10.91 2.68
C LEU A 135 -8.88 -11.56 2.42
N ALA A 136 -9.58 -11.16 1.38
CA ALA A 136 -10.90 -11.68 1.02
C ALA A 136 -10.91 -13.18 0.67
N ASN A 137 -9.75 -13.76 0.35
CA ASN A 137 -9.65 -15.21 0.13
C ASN A 137 -10.02 -16.04 1.38
N GLU A 138 -9.84 -15.46 2.57
CA GLU A 138 -10.10 -16.11 3.86
C GLU A 138 -11.18 -15.38 4.68
N ASP A 139 -11.79 -14.31 4.15
CA ASP A 139 -12.81 -13.51 4.81
C ASP A 139 -13.99 -13.26 3.87
N ALA A 140 -15.04 -14.08 3.99
CA ALA A 140 -16.22 -14.01 3.14
C ALA A 140 -16.96 -12.67 3.27
N ALA A 141 -17.03 -12.09 4.46
CA ALA A 141 -17.68 -10.79 4.66
C ALA A 141 -16.91 -9.64 3.97
N LEU A 142 -15.59 -9.72 3.97
CA LEU A 142 -14.75 -8.79 3.20
C LEU A 142 -14.91 -9.01 1.69
N ALA A 143 -14.99 -10.26 1.24
CA ALA A 143 -15.25 -10.59 -0.16
C ALA A 143 -16.54 -9.93 -0.66
N GLU A 144 -17.64 -10.03 0.11
CA GLU A 144 -18.91 -9.37 -0.23
C GLU A 144 -18.76 -7.84 -0.32
N ARG A 145 -18.05 -7.21 0.62
CA ARG A 145 -17.80 -5.75 0.57
C ARG A 145 -16.97 -5.35 -0.64
N LEU A 146 -15.96 -6.14 -0.99
CA LEU A 146 -15.12 -5.89 -2.16
C LEU A 146 -15.91 -6.04 -3.46
N ASP A 147 -16.75 -7.06 -3.58
CA ASP A 147 -17.62 -7.26 -4.74
C ASP A 147 -18.64 -6.11 -4.88
N ALA A 148 -19.23 -5.66 -3.77
CA ALA A 148 -20.13 -4.51 -3.75
C ALA A 148 -19.42 -3.22 -4.18
N TRP A 149 -18.17 -3.01 -3.73
CA TRP A 149 -17.33 -1.88 -4.15
C TRP A 149 -17.10 -1.91 -5.67
N ARG A 150 -16.72 -3.06 -6.23
CA ARG A 150 -16.51 -3.24 -7.67
C ARG A 150 -17.79 -3.02 -8.48
N ALA A 151 -18.93 -3.54 -8.02
CA ALA A 151 -20.22 -3.34 -8.65
C ALA A 151 -20.62 -1.85 -8.67
N SER A 152 -20.39 -1.14 -7.57
CA SER A 152 -20.64 0.31 -7.49
C SER A 152 -19.78 1.09 -8.48
N GLN A 153 -18.50 0.72 -8.62
CA GLN A 153 -17.61 1.34 -9.60
C GLN A 153 -18.10 1.10 -11.02
N THR A 154 -18.51 -0.13 -11.35
CA THR A 154 -19.08 -0.47 -12.67
C THR A 154 -20.33 0.37 -12.96
N ALA A 155 -21.21 0.49 -11.98
CA ALA A 155 -22.47 1.26 -12.12
C ALA A 155 -22.22 2.78 -12.28
N SER A 156 -21.08 3.29 -11.83
CA SER A 156 -20.73 4.71 -11.95
C SER A 156 -20.21 5.11 -13.35
N VAL A 157 -19.89 4.14 -14.19
CA VAL A 157 -19.40 4.41 -15.55
C VAL A 157 -20.60 4.70 -16.45
N ALA A 158 -20.67 5.94 -16.98
CA ALA A 158 -21.71 6.35 -17.90
C ALA A 158 -21.57 5.62 -19.24
N GLU A 159 -22.70 5.29 -19.88
CA GLU A 159 -22.71 4.69 -21.21
C GLU A 159 -22.44 5.73 -22.31
N THR A 160 -22.74 7.00 -22.02
CA THR A 160 -22.56 8.11 -22.97
C THR A 160 -21.58 9.14 -22.40
N PRO A 161 -20.83 9.87 -23.26
CA PRO A 161 -19.88 10.88 -22.80
C PRO A 161 -20.53 12.17 -22.27
N GLU A 162 -21.82 12.36 -22.52
CA GLU A 162 -22.66 13.50 -22.09
C GLU A 162 -24.02 13.03 -21.55
#